data_a5199082dcd39d3154dc50811e326dbc
#
_entry.id   a5199082dcd39d3154dc50811e326dbc
#
_cell.length_a   1.000
_cell.length_b   1.000
_cell.length_c   1.000
_cell.angle_alpha   90.00
_cell.angle_beta   90.00
_cell.angle_gamma   90.00
#
_symmetry.space_group_name_H-M   'P 1'
#
loop_
_entity.id
_entity.type
_entity.pdbx_description
1 polymer ?
#
loop_
_entity_poly.entity_id
_entity_poly.type
_entity_poly.pdbx_seq_one_letter_code
_entity_poly.pdbx_strand_id
1 'polypeptide(L)'
;MGKIIGIDLGTTNSCVSVMEGNEPVVIPNSEGKRTTPSVVAFVDGGERKVGDPAKRQAITNPEKTIYSIKRFMGNRFDEVSKEIKRVPYKIVKGDNNTPRVQISDRKYSPQEISAMVLQKMKKTAEDYLGQEVSEAVITVPAYFNDAQRQATKEAGEIAGLKVERIINEPTAAALAYGMDKSGKDMKIVVFDFG
;
A
#
# COMPACT_ATOMS: atom_id res chain seq x y z
N MET A 1 -22.00 -13.33 -2.13
CA MET A 1 -21.00 -12.65 -1.28
C MET A 1 -19.79 -12.34 -2.15
N GLY A 2 -19.36 -11.07 -2.18
CA GLY A 2 -18.14 -10.70 -2.88
C GLY A 2 -16.90 -11.38 -2.26
N LYS A 3 -15.84 -11.52 -3.03
CA LYS A 3 -14.56 -12.01 -2.50
C LYS A 3 -13.88 -10.89 -1.73
N ILE A 4 -13.44 -11.17 -0.50
CA ILE A 4 -12.57 -10.29 0.28
C ILE A 4 -11.13 -10.59 -0.12
N ILE A 5 -10.36 -9.56 -0.44
CA ILE A 5 -8.93 -9.70 -0.75
C ILE A 5 -8.07 -9.27 0.44
N GLY A 6 -6.91 -9.90 0.58
CA GLY A 6 -5.86 -9.46 1.51
C GLY A 6 -4.83 -8.63 0.75
N ILE A 7 -4.50 -7.45 1.27
CA ILE A 7 -3.47 -6.58 0.68
C ILE A 7 -2.40 -6.30 1.73
N ASP A 8 -1.17 -6.62 1.39
CA ASP A 8 -0.01 -6.09 2.07
C ASP A 8 0.45 -4.82 1.33
N LEU A 9 0.19 -3.66 1.93
CA LEU A 9 0.59 -2.35 1.40
C LEU A 9 1.98 -2.00 1.94
N GLY A 10 3.02 -2.56 1.35
CA GLY A 10 4.39 -2.34 1.79
C GLY A 10 4.98 -0.99 1.37
N THR A 11 6.04 -0.54 2.05
CA THR A 11 6.76 0.70 1.73
C THR A 11 7.42 0.62 0.35
N THR A 12 7.98 -0.53 0.02
CA THR A 12 8.74 -0.76 -1.22
C THR A 12 7.93 -1.57 -2.23
N ASN A 13 7.31 -2.65 -1.79
CA ASN A 13 6.49 -3.54 -2.62
C ASN A 13 5.18 -3.86 -1.92
N SER A 14 4.15 -4.07 -2.70
CA SER A 14 2.83 -4.53 -2.23
C SER A 14 2.47 -5.86 -2.87
N CYS A 15 1.64 -6.63 -2.20
CA CYS A 15 1.06 -7.83 -2.78
C CYS A 15 -0.43 -7.96 -2.45
N VAL A 16 -1.12 -8.77 -3.24
CA VAL A 16 -2.55 -9.06 -3.06
C VAL A 16 -2.78 -10.56 -3.06
N SER A 17 -3.70 -10.98 -2.21
CA SER A 17 -4.05 -12.40 -2.03
C SER A 17 -5.55 -12.58 -1.90
N VAL A 18 -5.99 -13.81 -2.14
CA VAL A 18 -7.38 -14.24 -1.98
C VAL A 18 -7.43 -15.64 -1.39
N MET A 19 -8.53 -15.99 -0.74
CA MET A 19 -8.79 -17.36 -0.31
C MET A 19 -9.44 -18.13 -1.45
N GLU A 20 -8.82 -19.21 -1.87
CA GLU A 20 -9.39 -20.23 -2.78
C GLU A 20 -9.68 -21.49 -1.99
N GLY A 21 -10.96 -21.76 -1.73
CA GLY A 21 -11.31 -22.77 -0.73
C GLY A 21 -10.77 -22.38 0.64
N ASN A 22 -9.90 -23.22 1.20
CA ASN A 22 -9.27 -23.00 2.51
C ASN A 22 -7.78 -22.59 2.40
N GLU A 23 -7.28 -22.33 1.17
CA GLU A 23 -5.88 -21.99 0.95
C GLU A 23 -5.71 -20.53 0.53
N PRO A 24 -4.75 -19.80 1.10
CA PRO A 24 -4.42 -18.46 0.67
C PRO A 24 -3.58 -18.51 -0.63
N VAL A 25 -3.99 -17.76 -1.63
CA VAL A 25 -3.28 -17.63 -2.91
C VAL A 25 -2.81 -16.21 -3.09
N VAL A 26 -1.51 -16.02 -3.26
CA VAL A 26 -0.93 -14.72 -3.65
C VAL A 26 -1.08 -14.57 -5.16
N ILE A 27 -1.80 -13.53 -5.57
CA ILE A 27 -2.17 -13.29 -6.97
C ILE A 27 -0.99 -12.68 -7.72
N PRO A 28 -0.55 -13.25 -8.86
CA PRO A 28 0.46 -12.63 -9.70
C PRO A 28 -0.10 -11.40 -10.42
N ASN A 29 0.72 -10.38 -10.57
CA ASN A 29 0.36 -9.18 -11.34
C ASN A 29 0.47 -9.43 -12.87
N SER A 30 0.15 -8.41 -13.66
CA SER A 30 0.22 -8.46 -15.13
C SER A 30 1.63 -8.75 -15.69
N GLU A 31 2.66 -8.53 -14.88
CA GLU A 31 4.05 -8.83 -15.19
C GLU A 31 4.49 -10.24 -14.72
N GLY A 32 3.56 -11.04 -14.22
CA GLY A 32 3.79 -12.41 -13.71
C GLY A 32 4.48 -12.46 -12.34
N LYS A 33 4.60 -11.33 -11.64
CA LYS A 33 5.24 -11.23 -10.33
C LYS A 33 4.21 -11.28 -9.21
N ARG A 34 4.58 -11.89 -8.09
CA ARG A 34 3.72 -11.92 -6.88
C ARG A 34 3.76 -10.64 -6.05
N THR A 35 4.71 -9.76 -6.34
CA THR A 35 4.83 -8.44 -5.70
C THR A 35 4.83 -7.34 -6.76
N THR A 36 4.26 -6.21 -6.42
CA THR A 36 4.20 -5.01 -7.26
C THR A 36 4.91 -3.87 -6.54
N PRO A 37 5.87 -3.17 -7.16
CA PRO A 37 6.50 -2.01 -6.55
C PRO A 37 5.47 -0.96 -6.12
N SER A 38 5.58 -0.47 -4.89
CA SER A 38 4.73 0.60 -4.34
C SER A 38 5.20 1.96 -4.89
N VAL A 39 5.18 2.09 -6.22
CA VAL A 39 5.69 3.24 -6.96
C VAL A 39 4.62 3.76 -7.91
N VAL A 40 4.42 5.08 -7.91
CA VAL A 40 3.49 5.78 -8.80
C VAL A 40 4.25 6.82 -9.59
N ALA A 41 4.13 6.84 -10.90
CA ALA A 41 4.73 7.85 -11.77
C ALA A 41 3.64 8.63 -12.52
N PHE A 42 3.80 9.95 -12.53
CA PHE A 42 2.99 10.86 -13.32
C PHE A 42 3.74 11.18 -14.61
N VAL A 43 3.10 10.90 -15.74
CA VAL A 43 3.68 11.17 -17.06
C VAL A 43 2.96 12.33 -17.72
N ASP A 44 3.58 12.88 -18.75
CA ASP A 44 2.98 13.97 -19.51
C ASP A 44 1.67 13.51 -20.17
N GLY A 45 0.71 14.43 -20.29
CA GLY A 45 -0.65 14.08 -20.73
C GLY A 45 -1.59 13.60 -19.63
N GLY A 46 -1.16 13.57 -18.35
CA GLY A 46 -2.01 13.24 -17.20
C GLY A 46 -2.17 11.74 -16.93
N GLU A 47 -1.48 10.89 -17.69
CA GLU A 47 -1.46 9.44 -17.44
C GLU A 47 -0.68 9.13 -16.15
N ARG A 48 -1.10 8.07 -15.47
CA ARG A 48 -0.42 7.54 -14.27
C ARG A 48 0.04 6.11 -14.53
N LYS A 49 1.26 5.81 -14.12
CA LYS A 49 1.81 4.46 -14.12
C LYS A 49 2.00 4.00 -12.68
N VAL A 50 1.77 2.71 -12.41
CA VAL A 50 1.92 2.12 -11.07
C VAL A 50 2.69 0.81 -11.20
N GLY A 51 3.54 0.53 -10.22
CA GLY A 51 4.33 -0.69 -10.18
C GLY A 51 5.61 -0.64 -11.02
N ASP A 52 5.94 -1.73 -11.69
CA ASP A 52 7.16 -1.84 -12.50
C ASP A 52 7.27 -0.78 -13.61
N PRO A 53 6.20 -0.42 -14.34
CA PRO A 53 6.25 0.66 -15.32
C PRO A 53 6.62 2.02 -14.70
N ALA A 54 6.12 2.31 -13.49
CA ALA A 54 6.47 3.52 -12.75
C ALA A 54 7.92 3.47 -12.27
N LYS A 55 8.36 2.34 -11.72
CA LYS A 55 9.72 2.15 -11.21
C LYS A 55 10.77 2.35 -12.30
N ARG A 56 10.52 1.88 -13.54
CA ARG A 56 11.43 2.07 -14.67
C ARG A 56 11.66 3.54 -15.02
N GLN A 57 10.72 4.42 -14.71
CA GLN A 57 10.84 5.87 -14.98
C GLN A 57 11.56 6.64 -13.87
N ALA A 58 11.86 6.03 -12.74
CA ALA A 58 12.46 6.72 -11.59
C ALA A 58 13.79 7.41 -11.92
N ILE A 59 14.55 6.89 -12.87
CA ILE A 59 15.84 7.46 -13.31
C ILE A 59 15.63 8.68 -14.20
N THR A 60 14.70 8.61 -15.14
CA THR A 60 14.46 9.66 -16.15
C THR A 60 13.45 10.72 -15.71
N ASN A 61 12.60 10.39 -14.73
CA ASN A 61 11.55 11.27 -14.24
C ASN A 61 11.44 11.19 -12.70
N PRO A 62 12.53 11.48 -11.96
CA PRO A 62 12.56 11.30 -10.50
C PRO A 62 11.59 12.22 -9.75
N GLU A 63 11.41 13.46 -10.20
CA GLU A 63 10.54 14.45 -9.52
C GLU A 63 9.05 14.12 -9.63
N LYS A 64 8.64 13.32 -10.63
CA LYS A 64 7.26 12.89 -10.83
C LYS A 64 7.07 11.40 -10.55
N THR A 65 8.06 10.71 -9.95
CA THR A 65 8.01 9.30 -9.57
C THR A 65 8.04 9.15 -8.06
N ILE A 66 6.90 8.76 -7.49
CA ILE A 66 6.65 8.73 -6.06
C ILE A 66 6.84 7.31 -5.54
N TYR A 67 7.72 7.16 -4.55
CA TYR A 67 7.98 5.90 -3.84
C TYR A 67 8.10 6.16 -2.34
N SER A 68 8.09 5.11 -1.53
CA SER A 68 8.15 5.19 -0.06
C SER A 68 7.10 6.11 0.56
N ILE A 69 5.96 6.31 -0.09
CA ILE A 69 4.90 7.22 0.37
C ILE A 69 4.33 6.80 1.72
N LYS A 70 4.37 5.52 2.07
CA LYS A 70 3.94 4.97 3.35
C LYS A 70 4.61 5.67 4.55
N ARG A 71 5.84 6.18 4.38
CA ARG A 71 6.59 6.92 5.42
C ARG A 71 5.98 8.27 5.77
N PHE A 72 5.10 8.80 4.92
CA PHE A 72 4.40 10.07 5.13
C PHE A 72 2.95 9.86 5.61
N MET A 73 2.47 8.62 5.61
CA MET A 73 1.09 8.28 5.91
C MET A 73 0.75 8.60 7.37
N GLY A 74 -0.31 9.41 7.59
CA GLY A 74 -0.80 9.75 8.92
C GLY A 74 0.14 10.60 9.79
N ASN A 75 1.28 11.05 9.26
CA ASN A 75 2.24 11.91 9.96
C ASN A 75 1.96 13.39 9.72
N ARG A 76 2.49 14.25 10.59
CA ARG A 76 2.54 15.70 10.41
C ARG A 76 3.76 16.09 9.59
N PHE A 77 3.67 17.20 8.89
CA PHE A 77 4.76 17.68 8.01
C PHE A 77 6.07 17.94 8.77
N ASP A 78 5.99 18.46 9.99
CA ASP A 78 7.15 18.72 10.84
C ASP A 78 7.82 17.44 11.39
N GLU A 79 7.08 16.35 11.47
CA GLU A 79 7.59 15.04 11.94
C GLU A 79 8.43 14.31 10.87
N VAL A 80 8.20 14.61 9.59
CA VAL A 80 8.80 13.88 8.45
C VAL A 80 9.95 14.61 7.76
N SER A 81 10.55 15.60 8.40
CA SER A 81 11.65 16.41 7.81
C SER A 81 12.85 15.58 7.35
N LYS A 82 13.16 14.47 8.01
CA LYS A 82 14.23 13.56 7.60
C LYS A 82 13.85 12.78 6.34
N GLU A 83 12.61 12.34 6.24
CA GLU A 83 12.10 11.58 5.10
C GLU A 83 11.97 12.46 3.86
N ILE A 84 11.58 13.73 4.03
CA ILE A 84 11.51 14.73 2.95
C ILE A 84 12.86 14.87 2.24
N LYS A 85 13.96 14.85 2.99
CA LYS A 85 15.32 14.99 2.43
C LYS A 85 15.79 13.75 1.65
N ARG A 86 15.09 12.62 1.77
CA ARG A 86 15.48 11.34 1.15
C ARG A 86 14.79 11.06 -0.17
N VAL A 87 13.84 11.89 -0.56
CA VAL A 87 13.07 11.70 -1.78
C VAL A 87 13.34 12.83 -2.78
N PRO A 88 13.37 12.54 -4.09
CA PRO A 88 13.63 13.53 -5.12
C PRO A 88 12.40 14.36 -5.49
N TYR A 89 11.20 13.86 -5.18
CA TYR A 89 9.95 14.56 -5.47
C TYR A 89 9.62 15.58 -4.37
N LYS A 90 8.88 16.60 -4.75
CA LYS A 90 8.59 17.73 -3.87
C LYS A 90 7.49 17.40 -2.86
N ILE A 91 7.82 17.50 -1.57
CA ILE A 91 6.86 17.45 -0.46
C ILE A 91 6.66 18.88 0.07
N VAL A 92 5.40 19.27 0.18
CA VAL A 92 4.99 20.59 0.69
C VAL A 92 4.06 20.43 1.87
N LYS A 93 3.99 21.47 2.69
CA LYS A 93 3.03 21.54 3.78
C LYS A 93 1.63 21.82 3.21
N GLY A 94 0.68 21.00 3.57
CA GLY A 94 -0.74 21.19 3.30
C GLY A 94 -1.51 21.66 4.52
N ASP A 95 -2.83 21.66 4.42
CA ASP A 95 -3.73 22.01 5.51
C ASP A 95 -3.51 21.09 6.72
N ASN A 96 -3.79 21.62 7.91
CA ASN A 96 -3.62 20.90 9.18
C ASN A 96 -2.20 20.32 9.40
N ASN A 97 -1.18 21.00 8.83
CA ASN A 97 0.21 20.56 8.94
C ASN A 97 0.45 19.14 8.37
N THR A 98 -0.25 18.76 7.32
CA THR A 98 -0.09 17.45 6.67
C THR A 98 0.95 17.51 5.53
N PRO A 99 1.74 16.46 5.29
CA PRO A 99 2.60 16.38 4.12
C PRO A 99 1.78 16.17 2.85
N ARG A 100 2.16 16.85 1.76
CA ARG A 100 1.54 16.72 0.44
C ARG A 100 2.62 16.56 -0.62
N VAL A 101 2.41 15.63 -1.54
CA VAL A 101 3.24 15.50 -2.75
C VAL A 101 2.78 16.51 -3.77
N GLN A 102 3.65 17.41 -4.20
CA GLN A 102 3.33 18.38 -5.24
C GLN A 102 3.79 17.88 -6.60
N ILE A 103 2.84 17.69 -7.52
CA ILE A 103 3.09 17.35 -8.93
C ILE A 103 2.47 18.45 -9.78
N SER A 104 3.32 19.24 -10.43
CA SER A 104 2.89 20.44 -11.14
C SER A 104 2.07 21.34 -10.18
N ASP A 105 0.86 21.73 -10.54
CA ASP A 105 -0.01 22.59 -9.74
C ASP A 105 -0.88 21.82 -8.72
N ARG A 106 -0.86 20.49 -8.76
CA ARG A 106 -1.71 19.66 -7.87
C ARG A 106 -0.92 19.11 -6.69
N LYS A 107 -1.57 19.12 -5.52
CA LYS A 107 -1.07 18.55 -4.28
C LYS A 107 -1.85 17.28 -3.95
N TYR A 108 -1.14 16.18 -3.78
CA TYR A 108 -1.72 14.87 -3.43
C TYR A 108 -1.41 14.53 -1.97
N SER A 109 -2.38 13.99 -1.26
CA SER A 109 -2.12 13.40 0.06
C SER A 109 -1.38 12.06 -0.07
N PRO A 110 -0.67 11.62 0.98
CA PRO A 110 -0.12 10.26 1.01
C PRO A 110 -1.20 9.19 0.80
N GLN A 111 -2.42 9.43 1.29
CA GLN A 111 -3.56 8.55 1.09
C GLN A 111 -3.95 8.44 -0.38
N GLU A 112 -4.01 9.56 -1.11
CA GLU A 112 -4.32 9.56 -2.55
C GLU A 112 -3.27 8.78 -3.37
N ILE A 113 -1.98 8.95 -3.05
CA ILE A 113 -0.90 8.21 -3.72
C ILE A 113 -0.97 6.71 -3.38
N SER A 114 -1.18 6.38 -2.11
CA SER A 114 -1.33 4.98 -1.68
C SER A 114 -2.57 4.34 -2.29
N ALA A 115 -3.65 5.09 -2.45
CA ALA A 115 -4.86 4.63 -3.12
C ALA A 115 -4.61 4.22 -4.57
N MET A 116 -3.69 4.88 -5.29
CA MET A 116 -3.31 4.47 -6.65
C MET A 116 -2.63 3.10 -6.66
N VAL A 117 -1.81 2.79 -5.65
CA VAL A 117 -1.22 1.45 -5.49
C VAL A 117 -2.31 0.43 -5.15
N LEU A 118 -3.22 0.77 -4.23
CA LEU A 118 -4.35 -0.10 -3.86
C LEU A 118 -5.30 -0.36 -5.04
N GLN A 119 -5.54 0.64 -5.90
CA GLN A 119 -6.30 0.46 -7.14
C GLN A 119 -5.62 -0.55 -8.08
N LYS A 120 -4.28 -0.53 -8.18
CA LYS A 120 -3.54 -1.55 -8.95
C LYS A 120 -3.69 -2.93 -8.32
N MET A 121 -3.68 -3.05 -6.99
CA MET A 121 -3.92 -4.33 -6.29
C MET A 121 -5.34 -4.83 -6.52
N LYS A 122 -6.34 -3.94 -6.38
CA LYS A 122 -7.74 -4.24 -6.68
C LYS A 122 -7.90 -4.76 -8.12
N LYS A 123 -7.37 -4.01 -9.10
CA LYS A 123 -7.43 -4.39 -10.51
C LYS A 123 -6.74 -5.75 -10.78
N THR A 124 -5.60 -6.00 -10.16
CA THR A 124 -4.90 -7.29 -10.25
C THR A 124 -5.78 -8.45 -9.74
N ALA A 125 -6.48 -8.22 -8.62
CA ALA A 125 -7.40 -9.23 -8.08
C ALA A 125 -8.63 -9.44 -8.97
N GLU A 126 -9.21 -8.37 -9.49
CA GLU A 126 -10.37 -8.42 -10.39
C GLU A 126 -10.05 -9.16 -11.70
N ASP A 127 -8.88 -8.88 -12.29
CA ASP A 127 -8.41 -9.56 -13.51
C ASP A 127 -8.19 -11.05 -13.27
N TYR A 128 -7.68 -11.42 -12.10
CA TYR A 128 -7.48 -12.83 -11.73
C TYR A 128 -8.79 -13.56 -11.44
N LEU A 129 -9.70 -12.91 -10.72
CA LEU A 129 -10.96 -13.52 -10.27
C LEU A 129 -12.07 -13.48 -11.34
N GLY A 130 -11.92 -12.62 -12.37
CA GLY A 130 -12.96 -12.39 -13.38
C GLY A 130 -14.23 -11.73 -12.84
N GLN A 131 -14.15 -11.05 -11.70
CA GLN A 131 -15.27 -10.37 -11.05
C GLN A 131 -14.84 -9.14 -10.29
N GLU A 132 -15.77 -8.24 -10.01
CA GLU A 132 -15.52 -7.05 -9.20
C GLU A 132 -15.16 -7.41 -7.74
N VAL A 133 -14.25 -6.63 -7.17
CA VAL A 133 -13.82 -6.73 -5.78
C VAL A 133 -14.09 -5.41 -5.07
N SER A 134 -14.86 -5.47 -3.99
CA SER A 134 -15.25 -4.29 -3.21
C SER A 134 -14.73 -4.27 -1.77
N GLU A 135 -14.20 -5.38 -1.28
CA GLU A 135 -13.84 -5.54 0.14
C GLU A 135 -12.40 -6.01 0.29
N ALA A 136 -11.70 -5.44 1.29
CA ALA A 136 -10.30 -5.81 1.56
C ALA A 136 -9.97 -5.81 3.05
N VAL A 137 -9.00 -6.65 3.41
CA VAL A 137 -8.21 -6.55 4.64
C VAL A 137 -6.83 -6.02 4.26
N ILE A 138 -6.34 -4.98 4.96
CA ILE A 138 -5.05 -4.35 4.65
C ILE A 138 -4.12 -4.47 5.86
N THR A 139 -2.85 -4.80 5.63
CA THR A 139 -1.86 -4.88 6.69
C THR A 139 -1.13 -3.56 6.94
N VAL A 140 -0.71 -3.36 8.19
CA VAL A 140 0.11 -2.22 8.62
C VAL A 140 1.19 -2.68 9.58
N PRO A 141 2.32 -1.95 9.69
CA PRO A 141 3.31 -2.22 10.72
C PRO A 141 2.71 -2.17 12.12
N ALA A 142 3.19 -3.02 13.03
CA ALA A 142 2.68 -3.09 14.40
C ALA A 142 2.85 -1.76 15.16
N TYR A 143 3.88 -0.97 14.83
CA TYR A 143 4.17 0.33 15.44
C TYR A 143 3.31 1.49 14.91
N PHE A 144 2.48 1.28 13.87
CA PHE A 144 1.59 2.33 13.38
C PHE A 144 0.62 2.77 14.46
N ASN A 145 0.54 4.09 14.67
CA ASN A 145 -0.44 4.71 15.55
C ASN A 145 -1.83 4.79 14.87
N ASP A 146 -2.83 5.24 15.63
CA ASP A 146 -4.21 5.31 15.14
C ASP A 146 -4.37 6.23 13.93
N ALA A 147 -3.65 7.36 13.87
CA ALA A 147 -3.69 8.28 12.73
C ALA A 147 -3.16 7.62 11.44
N GLN A 148 -2.09 6.84 11.56
CA GLN A 148 -1.52 6.09 10.42
C GLN A 148 -2.42 4.94 9.96
N ARG A 149 -3.07 4.25 10.90
CA ARG A 149 -4.07 3.21 10.61
C ARG A 149 -5.29 3.79 9.92
N GLN A 150 -5.80 4.92 10.43
CA GLN A 150 -6.93 5.62 9.83
C GLN A 150 -6.58 6.12 8.42
N ALA A 151 -5.40 6.71 8.21
CA ALA A 151 -4.94 7.13 6.90
C ALA A 151 -4.81 5.95 5.90
N THR A 152 -4.41 4.76 6.38
CA THR A 152 -4.38 3.54 5.56
C THR A 152 -5.78 3.09 5.17
N LYS A 153 -6.74 3.16 6.10
CA LYS A 153 -8.15 2.87 5.82
C LYS A 153 -8.72 3.84 4.78
N GLU A 154 -8.48 5.13 4.95
CA GLU A 154 -8.89 6.18 3.99
C GLU A 154 -8.33 5.93 2.59
N ALA A 155 -7.05 5.51 2.49
CA ALA A 155 -6.45 5.14 1.21
C ALA A 155 -7.21 3.99 0.53
N GLY A 156 -7.64 2.98 1.30
CA GLY A 156 -8.49 1.90 0.81
C GLY A 156 -9.84 2.39 0.29
N GLU A 157 -10.50 3.26 1.03
CA GLU A 157 -11.77 3.86 0.67
C GLU A 157 -11.65 4.72 -0.61
N ILE A 158 -10.59 5.53 -0.74
CA ILE A 158 -10.29 6.29 -1.96
C ILE A 158 -10.04 5.36 -3.15
N ALA A 159 -9.47 4.17 -2.91
CA ALA A 159 -9.28 3.15 -3.94
C ALA A 159 -10.56 2.42 -4.35
N GLY A 160 -11.68 2.70 -3.69
CA GLY A 160 -12.98 2.04 -3.94
C GLY A 160 -13.07 0.66 -3.27
N LEU A 161 -12.41 0.51 -2.12
CA LEU A 161 -12.46 -0.69 -1.29
C LEU A 161 -13.11 -0.39 0.06
N LYS A 162 -14.07 -1.20 0.47
CA LYS A 162 -14.49 -1.24 1.86
C LYS A 162 -13.43 -1.98 2.67
N VAL A 163 -12.75 -1.27 3.56
CA VAL A 163 -11.70 -1.85 4.39
C VAL A 163 -12.35 -2.50 5.61
N GLU A 164 -12.46 -3.82 5.57
CA GLU A 164 -13.10 -4.62 6.63
C GLU A 164 -12.26 -4.65 7.89
N ARG A 165 -10.94 -4.76 7.74
CA ARG A 165 -9.99 -4.75 8.86
C ARG A 165 -8.65 -4.17 8.46
N ILE A 166 -8.01 -3.53 9.43
CA ILE A 166 -6.57 -3.23 9.43
C ILE A 166 -5.92 -4.17 10.44
N ILE A 167 -4.96 -4.98 10.02
CA ILE A 167 -4.24 -5.94 10.86
C ILE A 167 -2.73 -5.67 10.84
N ASN A 168 -2.05 -6.08 11.92
CA ASN A 168 -0.61 -5.90 11.98
C ASN A 168 0.11 -6.90 11.06
N GLU A 169 1.13 -6.45 10.31
CA GLU A 169 1.98 -7.28 9.46
C GLU A 169 2.53 -8.52 10.18
N PRO A 170 3.14 -8.41 11.38
CA PRO A 170 3.62 -9.59 12.09
C PRO A 170 2.49 -10.53 12.53
N THR A 171 1.30 -10.02 12.85
CA THR A 171 0.13 -10.85 13.18
C THR A 171 -0.34 -11.62 11.96
N ALA A 172 -0.40 -10.95 10.78
CA ALA A 172 -0.77 -11.61 9.53
C ALA A 172 0.22 -12.72 9.16
N ALA A 173 1.53 -12.46 9.32
CA ALA A 173 2.57 -13.47 9.07
C ALA A 173 2.44 -14.68 10.01
N ALA A 174 2.21 -14.46 11.30
CA ALA A 174 2.00 -15.54 12.27
C ALA A 174 0.77 -16.38 11.94
N LEU A 175 -0.35 -15.75 11.56
CA LEU A 175 -1.56 -16.44 11.12
C LEU A 175 -1.33 -17.26 9.84
N ALA A 176 -0.65 -16.69 8.85
CA ALA A 176 -0.32 -17.36 7.60
C ALA A 176 0.58 -18.60 7.83
N TYR A 177 1.42 -18.57 8.86
CA TYR A 177 2.26 -19.69 9.26
C TYR A 177 1.51 -20.77 10.06
N GLY A 178 0.22 -20.54 10.38
CA GLY A 178 -0.62 -21.51 11.09
C GLY A 178 -0.39 -21.57 12.61
N MET A 179 0.18 -20.52 13.19
CA MET A 179 0.49 -20.46 14.63
C MET A 179 -0.75 -20.45 15.52
N ASP A 180 -1.89 -20.00 15.00
CA ASP A 180 -3.20 -20.04 15.67
C ASP A 180 -3.74 -21.46 15.87
N LYS A 181 -3.27 -22.42 15.08
CA LYS A 181 -3.76 -23.81 15.08
C LYS A 181 -3.05 -24.73 16.07
N SER A 182 -2.01 -24.23 16.74
CA SER A 182 -1.17 -25.08 17.60
C SER A 182 -1.86 -25.51 18.92
N GLY A 183 -2.90 -24.81 19.38
CA GLY A 183 -3.61 -25.10 20.63
C GLY A 183 -2.75 -24.96 21.90
N LYS A 184 -1.56 -24.37 21.80
CA LYS A 184 -0.62 -24.15 22.90
C LYS A 184 -0.33 -22.68 23.06
N ASP A 185 -0.16 -22.22 24.29
CA ASP A 185 0.37 -20.87 24.55
C ASP A 185 1.82 -20.79 24.08
N MET A 186 2.06 -19.91 23.11
CA MET A 186 3.41 -19.69 22.54
C MET A 186 3.77 -18.24 22.53
N LYS A 187 5.05 -17.95 22.74
CA LYS A 187 5.65 -16.65 22.45
C LYS A 187 6.32 -16.73 21.09
N ILE A 188 5.90 -15.89 20.17
CA ILE A 188 6.37 -15.88 18.78
C ILE A 188 7.12 -14.58 18.52
N VAL A 189 8.27 -14.69 17.85
CA VAL A 189 8.98 -13.54 17.31
C VAL A 189 8.85 -13.61 15.79
N VAL A 190 8.32 -12.55 15.21
CA VAL A 190 8.28 -12.33 13.76
C VAL A 190 9.37 -11.33 13.41
N PHE A 191 10.34 -11.77 12.65
CA PHE A 191 11.41 -10.92 12.13
C PHE A 191 11.06 -10.54 10.69
N ASP A 192 10.61 -9.30 10.51
CA ASP A 192 10.25 -8.71 9.21
C ASP A 192 11.33 -7.70 8.83
N PHE A 193 12.04 -8.00 7.74
CA PHE A 193 13.13 -7.18 7.22
C PHE A 193 12.83 -6.81 5.76
N GLY A 194 12.31 -5.60 5.58
CA GLY A 194 11.91 -5.06 4.27
C GLY A 194 12.59 -3.74 3.89
#